data_ab749d1355e169ccafa66cddcaf9a98f
#
_entry.id   ab749d1355e169ccafa66cddcaf9a98f
#
_cell.length_a   1.000
_cell.length_b   1.000
_cell.length_c   1.000
_cell.angle_alpha   90.00
_cell.angle_beta   90.00
_cell.angle_gamma   90.00
#
_symmetry.space_group_name_H-M   'P 1'
#
loop_
_entity.id
_entity.type
_entity.pdbx_description
1 polymer ?
#
loop_
_entity_poly.entity_id
_entity_poly.type
_entity_poly.pdbx_seq_one_letter_code
_entity_poly.pdbx_strand_id
1 'polypeptide(L)'
;VQAGYNVLIVAANDKDALVPALKDAMDKGVTVVTYDSDVAQDGRSVFVNQASSEGIGQALAKSASDLAGGAGDIAILSTTPDATNQNVWIDFMKKELAAKYPNVKVVATAYGLDKPEESTTETQGLIQKNPTIKVIVAPTSVGIVAAAKYVSGSASKGKVFVTGLGLPNDMKT
;
A
#
# COMPACT_ATOMS: atom_id res chain seq x y z
N VAL A 1 -6.19 13.99 25.17
CA VAL A 1 -7.08 14.88 25.94
C VAL A 1 -6.70 14.89 27.41
N GLN A 2 -6.65 13.75 28.10
CA GLN A 2 -6.31 13.69 29.53
C GLN A 2 -4.92 14.24 29.85
N ALA A 3 -3.96 14.13 28.94
CA ALA A 3 -2.59 14.63 29.10
C ALA A 3 -2.43 16.13 28.74
N GLY A 4 -3.53 16.83 28.42
CA GLY A 4 -3.51 18.27 28.11
C GLY A 4 -2.99 18.64 26.72
N TYR A 5 -2.90 17.70 25.78
CA TYR A 5 -2.54 18.02 24.41
C TYR A 5 -3.70 18.71 23.66
N ASN A 6 -3.36 19.72 22.88
CA ASN A 6 -4.32 20.50 22.09
C ASN A 6 -4.37 20.09 20.61
N VAL A 7 -3.44 19.24 20.18
CA VAL A 7 -3.37 18.72 18.80
C VAL A 7 -3.06 17.24 18.83
N LEU A 8 -3.77 16.46 18.01
CA LEU A 8 -3.47 15.07 17.69
C LEU A 8 -3.06 14.99 16.24
N ILE A 9 -1.95 14.29 15.95
CA ILE A 9 -1.49 13.99 14.59
C ILE A 9 -1.60 12.48 14.42
N VAL A 10 -2.41 12.03 13.45
CA VAL A 10 -2.83 10.62 13.31
C VAL A 10 -2.64 10.14 11.88
N ALA A 11 -2.09 8.93 11.71
CA ALA A 11 -2.22 8.14 10.49
C ALA A 11 -3.01 6.87 10.86
N ALA A 12 -4.16 6.65 10.24
CA ALA A 12 -5.07 5.58 10.61
C ALA A 12 -5.02 4.42 9.61
N ASN A 13 -4.91 3.18 10.08
CA ASN A 13 -5.03 2.02 9.20
C ASN A 13 -6.47 1.82 8.71
N ASP A 14 -7.44 2.04 9.59
CA ASP A 14 -8.87 1.94 9.31
C ASP A 14 -9.50 3.32 9.41
N LYS A 15 -10.25 3.72 8.37
CA LYS A 15 -10.82 5.06 8.27
C LYS A 15 -11.94 5.36 9.28
N ASP A 16 -12.59 4.34 9.80
CA ASP A 16 -13.79 4.47 10.65
C ASP A 16 -13.51 4.15 12.13
N ALA A 17 -12.57 3.25 12.41
CA ALA A 17 -12.33 2.72 13.75
C ALA A 17 -11.99 3.79 14.80
N LEU A 18 -11.24 4.82 14.42
CA LEU A 18 -10.81 5.88 15.35
C LEU A 18 -11.80 7.05 15.44
N VAL A 19 -12.75 7.15 14.52
CA VAL A 19 -13.65 8.33 14.41
C VAL A 19 -14.36 8.67 15.72
N PRO A 20 -14.97 7.72 16.46
CA PRO A 20 -15.64 8.07 17.71
C PRO A 20 -14.71 8.73 18.74
N ALA A 21 -13.51 8.21 18.91
CA ALA A 21 -12.52 8.73 19.85
C ALA A 21 -11.96 10.10 19.42
N LEU A 22 -11.79 10.29 18.12
CA LEU A 22 -11.30 11.55 17.54
C LEU A 22 -12.36 12.66 17.63
N LYS A 23 -13.64 12.32 17.43
CA LYS A 23 -14.76 13.25 17.63
C LYS A 23 -14.86 13.69 19.09
N ASP A 24 -14.79 12.76 20.04
CA ASP A 24 -14.78 13.10 21.47
C ASP A 24 -13.61 14.03 21.84
N ALA A 25 -12.44 13.86 21.20
CA ALA A 25 -11.32 14.75 21.37
C ALA A 25 -11.57 16.15 20.78
N MET A 26 -12.14 16.23 19.58
CA MET A 26 -12.49 17.51 18.93
C MET A 26 -13.58 18.28 19.70
N ASP A 27 -14.58 17.59 20.24
CA ASP A 27 -15.63 18.19 21.07
C ASP A 27 -15.06 18.80 22.37
N LYS A 28 -13.87 18.35 22.80
CA LYS A 28 -13.12 18.90 23.94
C LYS A 28 -12.07 19.94 23.51
N GLY A 29 -12.15 20.44 22.27
CA GLY A 29 -11.30 21.51 21.77
C GLY A 29 -9.92 21.07 21.25
N VAL A 30 -9.70 19.77 21.03
CA VAL A 30 -8.46 19.26 20.45
C VAL A 30 -8.54 19.31 18.93
N THR A 31 -7.53 19.87 18.28
CA THR A 31 -7.40 19.83 16.81
C THR A 31 -6.89 18.47 16.36
N VAL A 32 -7.58 17.83 15.42
CA VAL A 32 -7.14 16.55 14.84
C VAL A 32 -6.62 16.77 13.44
N VAL A 33 -5.35 16.44 13.22
CA VAL A 33 -4.70 16.46 11.92
C VAL A 33 -4.40 15.02 11.50
N THR A 34 -4.90 14.61 10.34
CA THR A 34 -4.52 13.33 9.75
C THR A 34 -3.49 13.53 8.65
N TYR A 35 -2.65 12.53 8.42
CA TYR A 35 -1.65 12.53 7.35
C TYR A 35 -1.46 11.10 6.82
N ASP A 36 -0.91 10.95 5.62
CA ASP A 36 -0.66 9.67 4.95
C ASP A 36 -1.93 8.82 4.76
N SER A 37 -2.46 8.24 5.83
CA SER A 37 -3.71 7.48 5.83
C SER A 37 -4.77 8.21 6.64
N ASP A 38 -5.86 8.59 5.97
CA ASP A 38 -6.93 9.43 6.51
C ASP A 38 -7.96 8.63 7.33
N VAL A 39 -8.74 9.35 8.12
CA VAL A 39 -10.00 8.88 8.73
C VAL A 39 -11.19 9.42 7.94
N ALA A 40 -12.40 8.96 8.25
CA ALA A 40 -13.61 9.61 7.73
C ALA A 40 -13.63 11.10 8.10
N GLN A 41 -14.17 11.92 7.21
CA GLN A 41 -14.06 13.38 7.26
C GLN A 41 -14.51 14.00 8.60
N ASP A 42 -15.50 13.39 9.25
CA ASP A 42 -16.04 13.84 10.54
C ASP A 42 -15.13 13.50 11.75
N GLY A 43 -14.07 12.71 11.54
CA GLY A 43 -13.09 12.37 12.57
C GLY A 43 -11.85 13.28 12.58
N ARG A 44 -11.78 14.34 11.76
CA ARG A 44 -10.61 15.22 11.66
C ARG A 44 -10.93 16.66 11.36
N SER A 45 -10.00 17.54 11.72
CA SER A 45 -10.04 18.96 11.35
C SER A 45 -9.39 19.19 9.97
N VAL A 46 -8.26 18.54 9.70
CA VAL A 46 -7.45 18.68 8.49
C VAL A 46 -6.82 17.35 8.10
N PHE A 47 -6.74 17.06 6.79
CA PHE A 47 -5.95 15.98 6.22
C PHE A 47 -4.79 16.55 5.39
N VAL A 48 -3.58 16.09 5.68
CA VAL A 48 -2.36 16.42 4.92
C VAL A 48 -2.03 15.22 4.03
N ASN A 49 -2.37 15.35 2.75
CA ASN A 49 -2.07 14.32 1.76
C ASN A 49 -0.69 14.58 1.13
N GLN A 50 0.20 13.60 1.15
CA GLN A 50 1.56 13.70 0.60
C GLN A 50 1.58 13.74 -0.95
N ALA A 51 0.59 13.13 -1.60
CA ALA A 51 0.47 13.08 -3.05
C ALA A 51 -0.96 12.75 -3.48
N SER A 52 -1.28 12.99 -4.76
CA SER A 52 -2.56 12.56 -5.32
C SER A 52 -2.69 11.03 -5.31
N SER A 53 -3.73 10.52 -4.69
CA SER A 53 -3.99 9.07 -4.66
C SER A 53 -4.15 8.48 -6.07
N GLU A 54 -4.77 9.23 -6.98
CA GLU A 54 -4.87 8.86 -8.39
C GLU A 54 -3.47 8.79 -9.02
N GLY A 55 -2.64 9.80 -8.82
CA GLY A 55 -1.27 9.85 -9.34
C GLY A 55 -0.41 8.68 -8.82
N ILE A 56 -0.57 8.30 -7.55
CA ILE A 56 0.09 7.12 -6.98
C ILE A 56 -0.39 5.86 -7.71
N GLY A 57 -1.68 5.66 -7.87
CA GLY A 57 -2.24 4.50 -8.56
C GLY A 57 -1.77 4.42 -10.03
N GLN A 58 -1.75 5.53 -10.74
CA GLN A 58 -1.24 5.61 -12.11
C GLN A 58 0.25 5.26 -12.20
N ALA A 59 1.07 5.74 -11.27
CA ALA A 59 2.49 5.43 -11.20
C ALA A 59 2.74 3.93 -10.92
N LEU A 60 1.98 3.34 -10.00
CA LEU A 60 2.04 1.90 -9.71
C LEU A 60 1.65 1.07 -10.93
N ALA A 61 0.58 1.43 -11.64
CA ALA A 61 0.14 0.75 -12.85
C ALA A 61 1.20 0.81 -13.96
N LYS A 62 1.76 2.01 -14.19
CA LYS A 62 2.82 2.20 -15.19
C LYS A 62 4.06 1.37 -14.85
N SER A 63 4.55 1.46 -13.62
CA SER A 63 5.74 0.71 -13.17
C SER A 63 5.53 -0.80 -13.28
N ALA A 64 4.37 -1.30 -12.88
CA ALA A 64 4.02 -2.71 -13.01
C ALA A 64 3.98 -3.15 -14.49
N SER A 65 3.40 -2.33 -15.37
CA SER A 65 3.36 -2.62 -16.80
C SER A 65 4.74 -2.61 -17.44
N ASP A 66 5.57 -1.63 -17.13
CA ASP A 66 6.94 -1.53 -17.67
C ASP A 66 7.76 -2.77 -17.29
N LEU A 67 7.71 -3.19 -16.02
CA LEU A 67 8.41 -4.36 -15.50
C LEU A 67 7.84 -5.69 -16.06
N ALA A 68 6.55 -5.76 -16.32
CA ALA A 68 5.91 -6.93 -16.95
C ALA A 68 6.18 -7.02 -18.47
N GLY A 69 6.79 -5.99 -19.06
CA GLY A 69 6.98 -5.90 -20.52
C GLY A 69 5.69 -5.63 -21.28
N GLY A 70 4.77 -4.88 -20.67
CA GLY A 70 3.47 -4.50 -21.27
C GLY A 70 2.39 -5.59 -21.19
N ALA A 71 2.71 -6.80 -20.74
CA ALA A 71 1.75 -7.91 -20.62
C ALA A 71 2.20 -8.95 -19.60
N GLY A 72 1.24 -9.54 -18.89
CA GLY A 72 1.47 -10.66 -17.98
C GLY A 72 0.79 -10.50 -16.64
N ASP A 73 0.98 -11.49 -15.79
CA ASP A 73 0.38 -11.57 -14.48
C ASP A 73 1.19 -10.78 -13.45
N ILE A 74 0.49 -10.03 -12.62
CA ILE A 74 1.07 -9.33 -11.46
C ILE A 74 0.30 -9.68 -10.19
N ALA A 75 0.96 -9.59 -9.05
CA ALA A 75 0.31 -9.72 -7.75
C ALA A 75 0.47 -8.46 -6.91
N ILE A 76 -0.40 -8.28 -5.93
CA ILE A 76 -0.35 -7.20 -4.97
C ILE A 76 0.00 -7.78 -3.61
N LEU A 77 0.96 -7.15 -2.92
CA LEU A 77 1.28 -7.41 -1.51
C LEU A 77 0.96 -6.16 -0.70
N SER A 78 -0.21 -6.12 -0.09
CA SER A 78 -0.69 -5.01 0.75
C SER A 78 -0.48 -5.30 2.24
N THR A 79 -0.85 -4.35 3.13
CA THR A 79 -0.73 -4.55 4.59
C THR A 79 -1.91 -5.32 5.15
N THR A 80 -3.11 -4.76 5.09
CA THR A 80 -4.35 -5.37 5.58
C THR A 80 -5.49 -5.12 4.59
N PRO A 81 -6.58 -5.91 4.65
CA PRO A 81 -7.77 -5.64 3.84
C PRO A 81 -8.39 -4.26 4.07
N ASP A 82 -8.19 -3.67 5.25
CA ASP A 82 -8.80 -2.42 5.67
C ASP A 82 -7.86 -1.21 5.55
N ALA A 83 -6.65 -1.38 4.99
CA ALA A 83 -5.66 -0.32 4.82
C ALA A 83 -6.18 0.78 3.89
N THR A 84 -6.65 1.89 4.48
CA THR A 84 -7.41 2.95 3.79
C THR A 84 -6.64 3.54 2.60
N ASN A 85 -5.41 4.00 2.83
CA ASN A 85 -4.58 4.63 1.79
C ASN A 85 -4.23 3.64 0.67
N GLN A 86 -3.78 2.44 1.05
CA GLN A 86 -3.36 1.43 0.07
C GLN A 86 -4.53 0.95 -0.79
N ASN A 87 -5.71 0.75 -0.19
CA ASN A 87 -6.90 0.35 -0.95
C ASN A 87 -7.26 1.40 -2.01
N VAL A 88 -7.22 2.68 -1.67
CA VAL A 88 -7.48 3.77 -2.63
C VAL A 88 -6.46 3.76 -3.78
N TRP A 89 -5.16 3.61 -3.47
CA TRP A 89 -4.11 3.54 -4.50
C TRP A 89 -4.24 2.31 -5.40
N ILE A 90 -4.57 1.15 -4.80
CA ILE A 90 -4.80 -0.11 -5.52
C ILE A 90 -6.01 0.01 -6.46
N ASP A 91 -7.08 0.68 -6.02
CA ASP A 91 -8.26 0.91 -6.86
C ASP A 91 -7.95 1.80 -8.07
N PHE A 92 -7.21 2.89 -7.87
CA PHE A 92 -6.74 3.71 -8.98
C PHE A 92 -5.78 2.95 -9.90
N MET A 93 -4.86 2.15 -9.35
CA MET A 93 -3.98 1.29 -10.12
C MET A 93 -4.77 0.31 -10.99
N LYS A 94 -5.75 -0.38 -10.44
CA LYS A 94 -6.59 -1.34 -11.19
C LYS A 94 -7.38 -0.65 -12.30
N LYS A 95 -7.94 0.56 -12.06
CA LYS A 95 -8.62 1.37 -13.08
C LYS A 95 -7.67 1.76 -14.20
N GLU A 96 -6.47 2.22 -13.87
CA GLU A 96 -5.45 2.60 -14.84
C GLU A 96 -4.96 1.41 -15.66
N LEU A 97 -4.72 0.24 -15.02
CA LEU A 97 -4.38 -1.00 -15.70
C LEU A 97 -5.46 -1.39 -16.72
N ALA A 98 -6.72 -1.36 -16.31
CA ALA A 98 -7.85 -1.69 -17.21
C ALA A 98 -7.95 -0.73 -18.41
N ALA A 99 -7.69 0.56 -18.19
CA ALA A 99 -7.81 1.59 -19.20
C ALA A 99 -6.63 1.63 -20.19
N LYS A 100 -5.38 1.51 -19.68
CA LYS A 100 -4.18 1.74 -20.51
C LYS A 100 -3.30 0.51 -20.68
N TYR A 101 -3.40 -0.49 -19.79
CA TYR A 101 -2.53 -1.67 -19.82
C TYR A 101 -3.35 -2.97 -19.74
N PRO A 102 -4.32 -3.19 -20.66
CA PRO A 102 -5.31 -4.28 -20.54
C PRO A 102 -4.71 -5.69 -20.58
N ASN A 103 -3.46 -5.82 -21.01
CA ASN A 103 -2.74 -7.10 -21.04
C ASN A 103 -1.99 -7.41 -19.74
N VAL A 104 -1.96 -6.49 -18.77
CA VAL A 104 -1.41 -6.71 -17.41
C VAL A 104 -2.55 -7.08 -16.48
N LYS A 105 -2.47 -8.25 -15.84
CA LYS A 105 -3.55 -8.82 -15.05
C LYS A 105 -3.15 -8.94 -13.58
N VAL A 106 -3.96 -8.39 -12.68
CA VAL A 106 -3.85 -8.66 -11.25
C VAL A 106 -4.46 -10.01 -10.97
N VAL A 107 -3.64 -11.01 -10.66
CA VAL A 107 -4.10 -12.40 -10.44
C VAL A 107 -4.25 -12.76 -8.97
N ALA A 108 -3.59 -12.05 -8.07
CA ALA A 108 -3.67 -12.31 -6.64
C ALA A 108 -3.39 -11.04 -5.81
N THR A 109 -3.94 -11.01 -4.60
CA THR A 109 -3.61 -10.04 -3.56
C THR A 109 -3.35 -10.79 -2.26
N ALA A 110 -2.28 -10.44 -1.56
CA ALA A 110 -1.93 -10.97 -0.25
C ALA A 110 -1.67 -9.81 0.74
N TYR A 111 -1.66 -10.13 2.03
CA TYR A 111 -1.59 -9.14 3.11
C TYR A 111 -0.50 -9.50 4.11
N GLY A 112 0.54 -8.68 4.17
CA GLY A 112 1.73 -8.92 5.01
C GLY A 112 1.65 -8.33 6.41
N LEU A 113 0.51 -7.74 6.81
CA LEU A 113 0.23 -7.18 8.14
C LEU A 113 1.26 -6.15 8.63
N ASP A 114 1.97 -5.52 7.69
CA ASP A 114 3.11 -4.63 7.95
C ASP A 114 4.23 -5.28 8.79
N LYS A 115 4.36 -6.61 8.67
CA LYS A 115 5.37 -7.41 9.35
C LYS A 115 6.32 -8.03 8.32
N PRO A 116 7.64 -7.95 8.52
CA PRO A 116 8.62 -8.49 7.57
C PRO A 116 8.48 -10.00 7.33
N GLU A 117 8.23 -10.78 8.37
CA GLU A 117 8.10 -12.24 8.29
C GLU A 117 6.84 -12.64 7.53
N GLU A 118 5.69 -12.04 7.87
CA GLU A 118 4.42 -12.27 7.18
C GLU A 118 4.51 -11.85 5.70
N SER A 119 5.08 -10.66 5.44
CA SER A 119 5.28 -10.19 4.07
C SER A 119 6.17 -11.12 3.24
N THR A 120 7.19 -11.72 3.88
CA THR A 120 8.06 -12.73 3.22
C THR A 120 7.28 -14.00 2.92
N THR A 121 6.52 -14.51 3.88
CA THR A 121 5.68 -15.70 3.73
C THR A 121 4.64 -15.51 2.63
N GLU A 122 3.95 -14.38 2.63
CA GLU A 122 2.97 -14.04 1.61
C GLU A 122 3.59 -13.88 0.22
N THR A 123 4.78 -13.27 0.13
CA THR A 123 5.55 -13.19 -1.12
C THR A 123 5.85 -14.58 -1.69
N GLN A 124 6.32 -15.49 -0.83
CA GLN A 124 6.58 -16.87 -1.22
C GLN A 124 5.28 -17.56 -1.69
N GLY A 125 4.20 -17.40 -0.94
CA GLY A 125 2.89 -17.96 -1.28
C GLY A 125 2.35 -17.46 -2.61
N LEU A 126 2.47 -16.15 -2.89
CA LEU A 126 2.07 -15.54 -4.17
C LEU A 126 2.80 -16.20 -5.34
N ILE A 127 4.13 -16.33 -5.26
CA ILE A 127 4.96 -16.89 -6.33
C ILE A 127 4.67 -18.40 -6.52
N GLN A 128 4.54 -19.15 -5.44
CA GLN A 128 4.29 -20.59 -5.51
C GLN A 128 2.92 -20.94 -6.10
N LYS A 129 1.88 -20.19 -5.69
CA LYS A 129 0.51 -20.43 -6.15
C LYS A 129 0.26 -19.89 -7.57
N ASN A 130 1.04 -18.92 -8.01
CA ASN A 130 0.87 -18.25 -9.30
C ASN A 130 2.22 -18.17 -10.03
N PRO A 131 2.71 -19.25 -10.63
CA PRO A 131 4.05 -19.33 -11.23
C PRO A 131 4.23 -18.42 -12.46
N THR A 132 3.15 -17.85 -12.98
CA THR A 132 3.16 -16.89 -14.12
C THR A 132 3.37 -15.44 -13.72
N ILE A 133 3.41 -15.14 -12.40
CA ILE A 133 3.62 -13.78 -11.90
C ILE A 133 4.98 -13.25 -12.38
N LYS A 134 4.94 -12.08 -13.01
CA LYS A 134 6.13 -11.32 -13.42
C LYS A 134 6.49 -10.20 -12.46
N VAL A 135 5.49 -9.62 -11.79
CA VAL A 135 5.71 -8.46 -10.92
C VAL A 135 4.89 -8.59 -9.64
N ILE A 136 5.50 -8.26 -8.51
CA ILE A 136 4.81 -8.02 -7.24
C ILE A 136 4.79 -6.51 -7.00
N VAL A 137 3.60 -5.96 -6.82
CA VAL A 137 3.37 -4.56 -6.46
C VAL A 137 3.10 -4.48 -4.96
N ALA A 138 4.00 -3.84 -4.22
CA ALA A 138 3.89 -3.69 -2.77
C ALA A 138 3.81 -2.19 -2.39
N PRO A 139 2.60 -1.62 -2.19
CA PRO A 139 2.43 -0.22 -1.81
C PRO A 139 2.66 0.01 -0.32
N THR A 140 3.69 -0.60 0.25
CA THR A 140 4.08 -0.55 1.66
C THR A 140 5.59 -0.72 1.82
N SER A 141 6.21 0.08 2.69
CA SER A 141 7.67 0.04 2.94
C SER A 141 8.14 -1.32 3.45
N VAL A 142 7.39 -1.94 4.36
CA VAL A 142 7.74 -3.26 4.91
C VAL A 142 7.58 -4.34 3.83
N GLY A 143 6.46 -4.34 3.12
CA GLY A 143 6.16 -5.33 2.10
C GLY A 143 7.15 -5.29 0.92
N ILE A 144 7.50 -4.10 0.42
CA ILE A 144 8.42 -3.98 -0.71
C ILE A 144 9.82 -4.50 -0.37
N VAL A 145 10.33 -4.18 0.83
CA VAL A 145 11.64 -4.68 1.30
C VAL A 145 11.63 -6.20 1.46
N ALA A 146 10.59 -6.75 2.09
CA ALA A 146 10.45 -8.19 2.30
C ALA A 146 10.37 -8.93 0.95
N ALA A 147 9.53 -8.45 0.03
CA ALA A 147 9.39 -9.03 -1.30
C ALA A 147 10.69 -8.96 -2.10
N ALA A 148 11.38 -7.81 -2.10
CA ALA A 148 12.65 -7.64 -2.81
C ALA A 148 13.74 -8.57 -2.27
N LYS A 149 13.87 -8.69 -0.94
CA LYS A 149 14.83 -9.60 -0.31
C LYS A 149 14.53 -11.07 -0.64
N TYR A 150 13.26 -11.47 -0.55
CA TYR A 150 12.87 -12.83 -0.90
C TYR A 150 13.17 -13.16 -2.36
N VAL A 151 12.75 -12.29 -3.29
CA VAL A 151 12.97 -12.51 -4.72
C VAL A 151 14.47 -12.56 -5.05
N SER A 152 15.26 -11.62 -4.52
CA SER A 152 16.70 -11.57 -4.78
C SER A 152 17.48 -12.77 -4.24
N GLY A 153 17.02 -13.39 -3.15
CA GLY A 153 17.60 -14.59 -2.52
C GLY A 153 17.03 -15.92 -3.02
N SER A 154 16.10 -15.92 -3.96
CA SER A 154 15.38 -17.14 -4.42
C SER A 154 15.64 -17.46 -5.89
N ALA A 155 15.10 -18.61 -6.37
CA ALA A 155 15.10 -19.00 -7.78
C ALA A 155 14.25 -18.06 -8.67
N SER A 156 13.53 -17.12 -8.08
CA SER A 156 12.74 -16.10 -8.78
C SER A 156 13.56 -14.87 -9.20
N LYS A 157 14.82 -14.78 -8.77
CA LYS A 157 15.73 -13.69 -9.16
C LYS A 157 15.85 -13.61 -10.68
N GLY A 158 15.64 -12.40 -11.22
CA GLY A 158 15.65 -12.13 -12.64
C GLY A 158 14.41 -12.61 -13.42
N LYS A 159 13.43 -13.23 -12.74
CA LYS A 159 12.18 -13.69 -13.35
C LYS A 159 10.98 -12.93 -12.81
N VAL A 160 10.98 -12.61 -11.51
CA VAL A 160 9.97 -11.80 -10.84
C VAL A 160 10.58 -10.47 -10.43
N PHE A 161 9.90 -9.40 -10.71
CA PHE A 161 10.29 -8.04 -10.33
C PHE A 161 9.43 -7.56 -9.17
N VAL A 162 9.95 -6.60 -8.42
CA VAL A 162 9.22 -5.97 -7.30
C VAL A 162 9.18 -4.48 -7.52
N THR A 163 8.02 -3.88 -7.35
CA THR A 163 7.80 -2.43 -7.38
C THR A 163 6.79 -2.03 -6.32
N GLY A 164 6.69 -0.75 -6.04
CA GLY A 164 5.73 -0.25 -5.05
C GLY A 164 6.13 1.08 -4.44
N LEU A 165 5.77 1.27 -3.19
CA LEU A 165 6.10 2.46 -2.41
C LEU A 165 7.00 2.06 -1.24
N GLY A 166 8.05 2.82 -1.02
CA GLY A 166 8.98 2.61 0.08
C GLY A 166 9.75 3.89 0.39
N LEU A 167 10.41 3.92 1.53
CA LEU A 167 11.32 5.00 1.86
C LEU A 167 12.54 4.96 0.93
N PRO A 168 13.20 6.11 0.66
CA PRO A 168 14.35 6.16 -0.25
C PRO A 168 15.48 5.18 0.12
N ASN A 169 15.67 4.89 1.41
CA ASN A 169 16.68 3.92 1.85
C ASN A 169 16.25 2.47 1.55
N ASP A 170 14.97 2.18 1.59
CA ASP A 170 14.40 0.85 1.32
C ASP A 170 14.52 0.51 -0.17
N MET A 171 14.45 1.52 -1.03
CA MET A 171 14.54 1.38 -2.49
C MET A 171 15.96 1.12 -3.02
N LYS A 172 16.97 1.06 -2.13
CA LYS A 172 18.36 0.74 -2.47
C LYS A 172 18.69 -0.76 -2.33
N THR A 173 17.72 -1.58 -1.93
CA THR A 173 17.91 -3.01 -1.61
C THR A 173 18.00 -3.91 -2.84
#